data_ed993014ef00a899f83fb20cc3970d0d
#
_entry.id   ed993014ef00a899f83fb20cc3970d0d
#
_cell.length_a   1.000
_cell.length_b   1.000
_cell.length_c   1.000
_cell.angle_alpha   90.00
_cell.angle_beta   90.00
_cell.angle_gamma   90.00
#
_symmetry.space_group_name_H-M   'P 1'
#
loop_
_entity.id
_entity.type
_entity.pdbx_description
1 polymer ?
#
loop_
_entity_poly.entity_id
_entity_poly.type
_entity_poly.pdbx_seq_one_letter_code
_entity_poly.pdbx_strand_id
1 'polypeptide(L)'
;MTESIFIAGDWGNTNLRLYLCSYHQSEQLEILASQQGPGCIKIDNNFEEIFFDLVSGWLDQYGPVPVILSGAIGSNIGWHNVPYLDCPASPQQISQGTTKLSIRGLDIWILSGLKTQTVLGTPDIMRGEELQLLGWIRAAGCDSTEQILVLPGTHNKWVRVKGDKVETFVTAFTGELYSVLEKHSILITQPMDENFSDEFFMQGVELAKTLKAGQLLNALFATRSRQIEGDLAAEDAASYLSGLLVASDIIGSMSLLNRPDKPVPVVIIGNQMLSNAYQLALGSLGIESQICDQTQIALSGYQAVYESLNRNRDQ
;
A
#
# COMPACT_ATOMS: atom_id res chain seq x y z
N MET A 1 31.66 -15.63 0.79
CA MET A 1 30.67 -14.54 1.05
C MET A 1 29.76 -15.04 2.14
N THR A 2 29.63 -14.31 3.23
CA THR A 2 28.80 -14.74 4.38
C THR A 2 27.34 -14.45 4.07
N GLU A 3 26.52 -15.48 4.11
CA GLU A 3 25.07 -15.38 4.14
C GLU A 3 24.64 -14.57 5.39
N SER A 4 23.79 -13.59 5.19
CA SER A 4 23.26 -12.77 6.28
C SER A 4 21.77 -13.00 6.42
N ILE A 5 21.33 -13.37 7.60
CA ILE A 5 19.93 -13.64 7.93
C ILE A 5 19.33 -12.45 8.67
N PHE A 6 18.08 -12.09 8.35
CA PHE A 6 17.30 -11.10 9.09
C PHE A 6 15.80 -11.40 8.98
N ILE A 7 15.01 -10.81 9.85
CA ILE A 7 13.55 -10.89 9.83
C ILE A 7 12.98 -9.59 9.26
N ALA A 8 12.14 -9.69 8.23
CA ALA A 8 11.36 -8.60 7.68
C ALA A 8 9.88 -8.77 8.09
N GLY A 9 9.17 -7.68 8.39
CA GLY A 9 7.77 -7.76 8.79
C GLY A 9 6.93 -6.57 8.33
N ASP A 10 5.84 -6.89 7.62
CA ASP A 10 4.73 -5.97 7.34
C ASP A 10 3.64 -6.18 8.39
N TRP A 11 3.55 -5.26 9.36
CA TRP A 11 2.58 -5.32 10.43
C TRP A 11 1.54 -4.22 10.27
N GLY A 12 0.52 -4.54 9.50
CA GLY A 12 -0.58 -3.66 9.19
C GLY A 12 -1.67 -3.63 10.29
N ASN A 13 -2.74 -2.91 10.02
CA ASN A 13 -3.91 -2.83 10.91
C ASN A 13 -4.60 -4.18 11.09
N THR A 14 -4.77 -4.96 10.03
CA THR A 14 -5.59 -6.18 10.00
C THR A 14 -4.79 -7.46 10.07
N ASN A 15 -3.54 -7.46 9.56
CA ASN A 15 -2.70 -8.63 9.43
C ASN A 15 -1.24 -8.30 9.72
N LEU A 16 -0.51 -9.31 10.21
CA LEU A 16 0.95 -9.35 10.29
C LEU A 16 1.47 -10.39 9.31
N ARG A 17 2.51 -10.04 8.56
CA ARG A 17 3.31 -10.97 7.76
C ARG A 17 4.77 -10.82 8.14
N LEU A 18 5.39 -11.92 8.58
CA LEU A 18 6.82 -11.99 8.90
C LEU A 18 7.52 -12.89 7.88
N TYR A 19 8.70 -12.50 7.48
CA TYR A 19 9.54 -13.25 6.56
C TYR A 19 10.93 -13.42 7.18
N LEU A 20 11.40 -14.64 7.21
CA LEU A 20 12.82 -14.93 7.47
C LEU A 20 13.55 -14.81 6.13
N CYS A 21 14.47 -13.89 6.04
CA CYS A 21 15.13 -13.53 4.80
C CYS A 21 16.62 -13.89 4.85
N SER A 22 17.12 -14.43 3.74
CA SER A 22 18.54 -14.58 3.47
C SER A 22 18.99 -13.50 2.47
N TYR A 23 20.13 -12.87 2.77
CA TYR A 23 20.74 -11.86 1.93
C TYR A 23 22.16 -12.25 1.56
N HIS A 24 22.42 -12.36 0.28
CA HIS A 24 23.74 -12.47 -0.31
C HIS A 24 24.08 -11.18 -1.03
N GLN A 25 25.30 -10.68 -0.81
CA GLN A 25 25.77 -9.42 -1.42
C GLN A 25 25.67 -9.53 -2.95
N SER A 26 24.94 -8.62 -3.60
CA SER A 26 24.65 -8.55 -5.03
C SER A 26 23.53 -9.46 -5.55
N GLU A 27 22.81 -10.20 -4.70
CA GLU A 27 21.69 -11.03 -5.09
C GLU A 27 20.36 -10.47 -4.60
N GLN A 28 19.26 -10.96 -5.15
CA GLN A 28 17.93 -10.65 -4.64
C GLN A 28 17.72 -11.31 -3.28
N LEU A 29 16.91 -10.66 -2.43
CA LEU A 29 16.52 -11.19 -1.14
C LEU A 29 15.73 -12.49 -1.33
N GLU A 30 16.12 -13.55 -0.61
CA GLU A 30 15.44 -14.83 -0.59
C GLU A 30 14.59 -14.96 0.69
N ILE A 31 13.34 -15.43 0.54
CA ILE A 31 12.48 -15.78 1.68
C ILE A 31 12.71 -17.26 2.03
N LEU A 32 13.29 -17.53 3.19
CA LEU A 32 13.50 -18.87 3.70
C LEU A 32 12.25 -19.45 4.38
N ALA A 33 11.49 -18.59 5.05
CA ALA A 33 10.25 -18.97 5.74
C ALA A 33 9.33 -17.76 5.94
N SER A 34 8.05 -18.01 6.19
CA SER A 34 7.09 -16.96 6.50
C SER A 34 6.17 -17.37 7.65
N GLN A 35 5.69 -16.37 8.40
CA GLN A 35 4.69 -16.49 9.46
C GLN A 35 3.63 -15.42 9.28
N GLN A 36 2.41 -15.70 9.77
CA GLN A 36 1.32 -14.74 9.79
C GLN A 36 0.76 -14.61 11.21
N GLY A 37 0.25 -13.42 11.51
CA GLY A 37 -0.32 -13.12 12.80
C GLY A 37 -1.40 -12.04 12.76
N PRO A 38 -1.95 -11.67 13.92
CA PRO A 38 -2.96 -10.63 14.03
C PRO A 38 -2.37 -9.26 13.71
N GLY A 39 -3.18 -8.39 13.05
CA GLY A 39 -2.82 -6.98 12.86
C GLY A 39 -3.04 -6.13 14.10
N CYS A 40 -2.50 -4.92 14.10
CA CYS A 40 -2.42 -4.05 15.28
C CYS A 40 -3.76 -3.78 15.97
N ILE A 41 -4.86 -3.65 15.22
CA ILE A 41 -6.20 -3.40 15.82
C ILE A 41 -6.78 -4.59 16.60
N LYS A 42 -6.21 -5.77 16.45
CA LYS A 42 -6.65 -6.99 17.14
C LYS A 42 -5.80 -7.30 18.37
N ILE A 43 -4.84 -6.43 18.70
CA ILE A 43 -3.84 -6.65 19.74
C ILE A 43 -4.07 -5.63 20.88
N ASP A 44 -4.21 -6.16 22.09
CA ASP A 44 -4.34 -5.35 23.30
C ASP A 44 -2.99 -5.31 24.05
N ASN A 45 -2.07 -4.44 23.59
CA ASN A 45 -0.76 -4.13 24.18
C ASN A 45 0.26 -5.29 24.34
N ASN A 46 -0.01 -6.49 23.82
CA ASN A 46 0.90 -7.64 23.89
C ASN A 46 1.68 -7.92 22.59
N PHE A 47 2.06 -6.86 21.89
CA PHE A 47 2.84 -6.94 20.63
C PHE A 47 4.12 -7.75 20.77
N GLU A 48 4.84 -7.52 21.88
CA GLU A 48 6.11 -8.19 22.16
C GLU A 48 5.93 -9.71 22.23
N GLU A 49 4.96 -10.20 23.02
CA GLU A 49 4.72 -11.62 23.20
C GLU A 49 4.33 -12.28 21.87
N ILE A 50 3.38 -11.69 21.16
CA ILE A 50 2.94 -12.18 19.85
C ILE A 50 4.12 -12.27 18.85
N PHE A 51 4.96 -11.23 18.82
CA PHE A 51 6.12 -11.23 17.93
C PHE A 51 7.09 -12.36 18.29
N PHE A 52 7.51 -12.45 19.55
CA PHE A 52 8.49 -13.45 19.98
C PHE A 52 7.96 -14.88 19.87
N ASP A 53 6.68 -15.12 20.12
CA ASP A 53 6.06 -16.44 19.92
C ASP A 53 6.14 -16.87 18.43
N LEU A 54 5.85 -15.95 17.50
CA LEU A 54 5.88 -16.26 16.07
C LEU A 54 7.30 -16.52 15.54
N VAL A 55 8.31 -15.85 16.07
CA VAL A 55 9.70 -15.96 15.56
C VAL A 55 10.58 -16.88 16.39
N SER A 56 10.07 -17.45 17.49
CA SER A 56 10.86 -18.27 18.44
C SER A 56 11.67 -19.37 17.75
N GLY A 57 11.06 -20.15 16.86
CA GLY A 57 11.74 -21.22 16.14
C GLY A 57 12.85 -20.72 15.20
N TRP A 58 12.71 -19.51 14.65
CA TRP A 58 13.76 -18.88 13.84
C TRP A 58 14.93 -18.42 14.71
N LEU A 59 14.63 -17.83 15.89
CA LEU A 59 15.65 -17.39 16.83
C LEU A 59 16.40 -18.56 17.45
N ASP A 60 15.73 -19.70 17.70
CA ASP A 60 16.39 -20.93 18.17
C ASP A 60 17.37 -21.48 17.14
N GLN A 61 17.05 -21.37 15.84
CA GLN A 61 17.86 -21.88 14.75
C GLN A 61 19.02 -20.96 14.37
N TYR A 62 18.78 -19.64 14.27
CA TYR A 62 19.72 -18.66 13.71
C TYR A 62 20.31 -17.71 14.74
N GLY A 63 19.84 -17.78 16.00
CA GLY A 63 20.24 -16.84 17.05
C GLY A 63 19.59 -15.45 16.87
N PRO A 64 20.09 -14.44 17.59
CA PRO A 64 19.58 -13.08 17.51
C PRO A 64 19.96 -12.44 16.15
N VAL A 65 18.99 -12.33 15.26
CA VAL A 65 19.12 -11.71 13.94
C VAL A 65 18.46 -10.32 13.91
N PRO A 66 18.89 -9.38 13.04
CA PRO A 66 18.24 -8.10 12.87
C PRO A 66 16.77 -8.25 12.46
N VAL A 67 15.90 -7.33 12.94
CA VAL A 67 14.48 -7.29 12.57
C VAL A 67 14.15 -5.93 11.98
N ILE A 68 13.45 -5.93 10.85
CA ILE A 68 12.97 -4.70 10.17
C ILE A 68 11.46 -4.80 10.04
N LEU A 69 10.74 -3.89 10.70
CA LEU A 69 9.28 -3.83 10.67
C LEU A 69 8.80 -2.56 9.95
N SER A 70 7.73 -2.70 9.17
CA SER A 70 7.00 -1.61 8.53
C SER A 70 5.51 -1.68 8.84
N GLY A 71 4.76 -0.63 8.54
CA GLY A 71 3.31 -0.59 8.68
C GLY A 71 2.82 -0.03 10.01
N ALA A 72 1.57 -0.34 10.33
CA ALA A 72 0.85 0.21 11.50
C ALA A 72 1.55 -0.02 12.85
N ILE A 73 2.48 -0.96 12.92
CA ILE A 73 3.30 -1.24 14.10
C ILE A 73 4.07 -0.03 14.59
N GLY A 74 4.40 0.92 13.69
CA GLY A 74 5.05 2.19 14.00
C GLY A 74 4.08 3.35 14.28
N SER A 75 2.78 3.11 14.38
CA SER A 75 1.76 4.13 14.64
C SER A 75 1.44 4.27 16.13
N ASN A 76 0.55 5.20 16.45
CA ASN A 76 0.06 5.41 17.82
C ASN A 76 -0.77 4.24 18.39
N ILE A 77 -1.23 3.32 17.55
CA ILE A 77 -1.91 2.08 17.95
C ILE A 77 -1.00 0.86 17.84
N GLY A 78 0.26 1.05 17.41
CA GLY A 78 1.23 -0.02 17.25
C GLY A 78 2.11 -0.21 18.46
N TRP A 79 3.13 -1.05 18.33
CA TRP A 79 4.08 -1.38 19.39
C TRP A 79 4.90 -0.17 19.85
N HIS A 80 5.34 0.67 18.89
CA HIS A 80 6.12 1.86 19.19
C HIS A 80 5.82 2.97 18.19
N ASN A 81 5.45 4.14 18.69
CA ASN A 81 5.14 5.27 17.81
C ASN A 81 6.42 5.88 17.23
N VAL A 82 6.57 5.79 15.91
CA VAL A 82 7.71 6.29 15.15
C VAL A 82 7.30 7.56 14.40
N PRO A 83 8.11 8.62 14.40
CA PRO A 83 7.81 9.85 13.70
C PRO A 83 7.71 9.65 12.17
N TYR A 84 7.01 10.56 11.49
CA TYR A 84 6.93 10.59 10.04
C TYR A 84 8.06 11.43 9.45
N LEU A 85 8.54 11.05 8.27
CA LEU A 85 9.42 11.85 7.44
C LEU A 85 8.61 12.79 6.56
N ASP A 86 9.08 14.02 6.39
CA ASP A 86 8.45 14.98 5.48
C ASP A 86 8.82 14.68 4.03
N CYS A 87 7.82 14.77 3.12
CA CYS A 87 8.07 14.83 1.69
C CYS A 87 8.50 16.27 1.30
N PRO A 88 9.41 16.41 0.29
CA PRO A 88 10.02 15.36 -0.54
C PRO A 88 11.02 14.50 0.21
N ALA A 89 10.93 13.17 0.05
CA ALA A 89 11.77 12.19 0.72
C ALA A 89 12.58 11.36 -0.29
N SER A 90 13.91 11.29 -0.10
CA SER A 90 14.79 10.47 -0.92
C SER A 90 14.84 9.02 -0.42
N PRO A 91 15.26 8.04 -1.26
CA PRO A 91 15.47 6.64 -0.85
C PRO A 91 16.41 6.52 0.35
N GLN A 92 17.44 7.36 0.41
CA GLN A 92 18.36 7.37 1.54
C GLN A 92 17.66 7.82 2.84
N GLN A 93 16.84 8.87 2.78
CA GLN A 93 16.09 9.32 3.96
C GLN A 93 15.09 8.26 4.41
N ILE A 94 14.38 7.60 3.47
CA ILE A 94 13.41 6.54 3.79
C ILE A 94 14.14 5.34 4.41
N SER A 95 15.21 4.83 3.79
CA SER A 95 15.93 3.65 4.29
C SER A 95 16.65 3.86 5.62
N GLN A 96 17.07 5.09 5.93
CA GLN A 96 17.66 5.49 7.20
C GLN A 96 16.62 5.92 8.24
N GLY A 97 15.40 6.21 7.81
CA GLY A 97 14.30 6.66 8.66
C GLY A 97 13.73 5.53 9.51
N THR A 98 14.52 4.99 10.42
CA THR A 98 14.11 3.91 11.32
C THR A 98 14.29 4.31 12.79
N THR A 99 13.43 3.77 13.65
CA THR A 99 13.62 3.82 15.10
C THR A 99 14.05 2.45 15.58
N LYS A 100 15.19 2.38 16.29
CA LYS A 100 15.73 1.15 16.84
C LYS A 100 15.15 0.90 18.23
N LEU A 101 14.67 -0.31 18.43
CA LEU A 101 14.34 -0.87 19.75
C LEU A 101 15.28 -2.04 20.02
N SER A 102 15.71 -2.18 21.30
CA SER A 102 16.48 -3.36 21.73
C SER A 102 15.68 -4.09 22.79
N ILE A 103 15.09 -5.24 22.43
CA ILE A 103 14.15 -5.99 23.25
C ILE A 103 14.59 -7.45 23.33
N ARG A 104 14.75 -7.99 24.52
CA ARG A 104 15.23 -9.38 24.78
C ARG A 104 16.53 -9.72 24.02
N GLY A 105 17.43 -8.74 23.86
CA GLY A 105 18.69 -8.92 23.13
C GLY A 105 18.57 -8.90 21.60
N LEU A 106 17.39 -8.60 21.09
CA LEU A 106 17.13 -8.47 19.66
C LEU A 106 17.05 -7.00 19.26
N ASP A 107 17.72 -6.64 18.19
CA ASP A 107 17.64 -5.31 17.59
C ASP A 107 16.50 -5.27 16.55
N ILE A 108 15.51 -4.43 16.81
CA ILE A 108 14.31 -4.25 15.98
C ILE A 108 14.28 -2.82 15.45
N TRP A 109 14.27 -2.65 14.14
CA TRP A 109 14.10 -1.35 13.47
C TRP A 109 12.70 -1.22 12.92
N ILE A 110 12.00 -0.17 13.32
CA ILE A 110 10.66 0.16 12.80
C ILE A 110 10.79 1.34 11.84
N LEU A 111 10.30 1.16 10.62
CA LEU A 111 10.39 2.14 9.54
C LEU A 111 9.46 3.33 9.80
N SER A 112 9.93 4.54 9.51
CA SER A 112 9.15 5.77 9.54
C SER A 112 8.18 5.84 8.37
N GLY A 113 6.92 6.21 8.62
CA GLY A 113 6.00 6.58 7.56
C GLY A 113 6.37 7.92 6.89
N LEU A 114 5.64 8.29 5.86
CA LEU A 114 5.79 9.58 5.17
C LEU A 114 4.59 10.49 5.46
N LYS A 115 4.84 11.80 5.47
CA LYS A 115 3.81 12.84 5.54
C LYS A 115 4.06 13.93 4.50
N THR A 116 2.97 14.56 4.05
CA THR A 116 3.02 15.65 3.08
C THR A 116 1.92 16.67 3.37
N GLN A 117 2.02 17.85 2.75
CA GLN A 117 0.91 18.77 2.59
C GLN A 117 0.32 18.59 1.20
N THR A 118 -0.98 18.29 1.14
CA THR A 118 -1.67 18.15 -0.14
C THR A 118 -1.95 19.52 -0.77
N VAL A 119 -2.28 19.53 -2.05
CA VAL A 119 -2.76 20.74 -2.75
C VAL A 119 -4.06 21.29 -2.17
N LEU A 120 -4.78 20.50 -1.36
CA LEU A 120 -5.97 20.95 -0.62
C LEU A 120 -5.63 21.73 0.64
N GLY A 121 -4.34 21.88 0.97
CA GLY A 121 -3.87 22.54 2.19
C GLY A 121 -4.08 21.70 3.46
N THR A 122 -4.30 20.40 3.31
CA THR A 122 -4.46 19.45 4.43
C THR A 122 -3.24 18.54 4.55
N PRO A 123 -2.86 18.13 5.76
CA PRO A 123 -1.84 17.10 5.91
C PRO A 123 -2.35 15.74 5.40
N ASP A 124 -1.43 14.95 4.84
CA ASP A 124 -1.67 13.56 4.47
C ASP A 124 -0.52 12.69 4.97
N ILE A 125 -0.81 11.43 5.28
CA ILE A 125 0.14 10.48 5.86
C ILE A 125 0.02 9.11 5.20
N MET A 126 1.16 8.38 5.14
CA MET A 126 1.18 6.96 4.81
C MET A 126 2.11 6.21 5.77
N ARG A 127 1.82 4.94 6.00
CA ARG A 127 2.66 4.07 6.83
C ARG A 127 2.51 2.61 6.39
N GLY A 128 3.62 2.07 5.90
CA GLY A 128 3.73 0.76 5.26
C GLY A 128 4.03 0.88 3.76
N GLU A 129 3.35 1.78 3.07
CA GLU A 129 3.51 1.98 1.64
C GLU A 129 4.87 2.60 1.27
N GLU A 130 5.50 3.36 2.17
CA GLU A 130 6.84 3.93 1.97
C GLU A 130 7.90 2.87 1.66
N LEU A 131 7.74 1.66 2.21
CA LEU A 131 8.61 0.53 1.92
C LEU A 131 8.49 0.09 0.45
N GLN A 132 7.26 0.02 -0.05
CA GLN A 132 7.00 -0.33 -1.45
C GLN A 132 7.52 0.76 -2.40
N LEU A 133 7.37 2.03 -2.03
CA LEU A 133 7.93 3.14 -2.80
C LEU A 133 9.45 3.06 -2.86
N LEU A 134 10.12 2.80 -1.74
CA LEU A 134 11.57 2.59 -1.67
C LEU A 134 12.01 1.44 -2.58
N GLY A 135 11.30 0.30 -2.52
CA GLY A 135 11.59 -0.87 -3.34
C GLY A 135 11.39 -0.61 -4.83
N TRP A 136 10.33 0.10 -5.20
CA TRP A 136 10.07 0.45 -6.60
C TRP A 136 11.13 1.42 -7.14
N ILE A 137 11.48 2.48 -6.41
CA ILE A 137 12.52 3.44 -6.82
C ILE A 137 13.86 2.72 -7.02
N ARG A 138 14.20 1.78 -6.13
CA ARG A 138 15.40 0.96 -6.26
C ARG A 138 15.39 0.09 -7.53
N ALA A 139 14.27 -0.55 -7.83
CA ALA A 139 14.11 -1.44 -8.99
C ALA A 139 14.05 -0.69 -10.33
N ALA A 140 13.40 0.48 -10.34
CA ALA A 140 13.28 1.31 -11.53
C ALA A 140 14.57 2.04 -11.91
N GLY A 141 15.48 2.23 -10.94
CA GLY A 141 16.70 3.02 -11.12
C GLY A 141 16.43 4.54 -11.06
N CYS A 142 17.52 5.31 -10.96
CA CYS A 142 17.43 6.77 -10.97
C CYS A 142 17.18 7.28 -12.40
N ASP A 143 15.93 7.43 -12.77
CA ASP A 143 15.51 8.18 -13.95
C ASP A 143 15.05 9.58 -13.52
N SER A 144 15.45 10.61 -14.26
CA SER A 144 15.03 11.99 -14.00
C SER A 144 13.58 12.27 -14.37
N THR A 145 12.85 11.28 -14.83
CA THR A 145 11.44 11.40 -15.22
C THR A 145 10.51 11.45 -14.01
N GLU A 146 9.38 12.08 -14.21
CA GLU A 146 8.31 12.12 -13.23
C GLU A 146 7.41 10.90 -13.43
N GLN A 147 7.03 10.22 -12.34
CA GLN A 147 6.19 9.03 -12.35
C GLN A 147 5.01 9.19 -11.40
N ILE A 148 3.88 8.61 -11.77
CA ILE A 148 2.72 8.48 -10.89
C ILE A 148 2.56 7.01 -10.52
N LEU A 149 2.47 6.77 -9.22
CA LEU A 149 2.20 5.44 -8.69
C LEU A 149 0.85 5.44 -7.99
N VAL A 150 0.14 4.33 -8.06
CA VAL A 150 -1.02 4.04 -7.21
C VAL A 150 -0.79 2.76 -6.42
N LEU A 151 -1.06 2.83 -5.11
CA LEU A 151 -1.01 1.69 -4.21
C LEU A 151 -2.44 1.45 -3.70
N PRO A 152 -3.24 0.62 -4.45
CA PRO A 152 -4.61 0.32 -4.07
C PRO A 152 -4.68 -0.50 -2.79
N GLY A 153 -5.57 -0.12 -1.88
CA GLY A 153 -5.78 -0.78 -0.60
C GLY A 153 -7.02 -0.27 0.12
N THR A 154 -7.03 -0.34 1.44
CA THR A 154 -8.08 0.26 2.28
C THR A 154 -8.11 1.79 2.07
N HIS A 155 -6.94 2.42 2.10
CA HIS A 155 -6.70 3.83 1.81
C HIS A 155 -5.70 3.93 0.66
N ASN A 156 -6.18 4.18 -0.54
CA ASN A 156 -5.35 4.19 -1.73
C ASN A 156 -4.36 5.36 -1.70
N LYS A 157 -3.11 5.09 -1.97
CA LYS A 157 -2.08 6.13 -2.07
C LYS A 157 -1.77 6.42 -3.52
N TRP A 158 -1.97 7.65 -3.93
CA TRP A 158 -1.53 8.18 -5.21
C TRP A 158 -0.30 9.03 -4.99
N VAL A 159 0.80 8.60 -5.58
CA VAL A 159 2.14 9.14 -5.27
C VAL A 159 2.78 9.70 -6.51
N ARG A 160 3.34 10.91 -6.39
CA ARG A 160 4.19 11.50 -7.40
C ARG A 160 5.65 11.32 -6.99
N VAL A 161 6.40 10.62 -7.83
CA VAL A 161 7.84 10.47 -7.71
C VAL A 161 8.51 11.34 -8.76
N LYS A 162 9.52 12.12 -8.37
CA LYS A 162 10.30 12.97 -9.28
C LYS A 162 11.78 12.70 -9.10
N GLY A 163 12.44 12.25 -10.15
CA GLY A 163 13.75 11.67 -10.04
C GLY A 163 13.69 10.42 -9.16
N ASP A 164 14.48 10.41 -8.10
CA ASP A 164 14.47 9.33 -7.09
C ASP A 164 13.66 9.67 -5.83
N LYS A 165 12.95 10.82 -5.78
CA LYS A 165 12.27 11.28 -4.55
C LYS A 165 10.77 11.06 -4.62
N VAL A 166 10.19 10.62 -3.52
CA VAL A 166 8.76 10.74 -3.25
C VAL A 166 8.46 12.22 -3.02
N GLU A 167 7.92 12.88 -4.05
CA GLU A 167 7.70 14.34 -4.03
C GLU A 167 6.51 14.71 -3.16
N THR A 168 5.36 14.05 -3.43
CA THR A 168 4.10 14.25 -2.70
C THR A 168 3.17 13.08 -2.94
N PHE A 169 2.09 13.01 -2.17
CA PHE A 169 1.04 12.03 -2.38
C PHE A 169 -0.31 12.56 -1.93
N VAL A 170 -1.37 11.88 -2.35
CA VAL A 170 -2.74 12.08 -1.87
C VAL A 170 -3.36 10.72 -1.56
N THR A 171 -4.14 10.67 -0.49
CA THR A 171 -4.88 9.47 -0.09
C THR A 171 -6.32 9.57 -0.56
N ALA A 172 -6.80 8.50 -1.21
CA ALA A 172 -8.22 8.32 -1.50
C ALA A 172 -8.81 7.25 -0.58
N PHE A 173 -9.97 7.56 0.00
CA PHE A 173 -10.67 6.72 0.98
C PHE A 173 -11.50 5.61 0.31
N THR A 174 -11.06 5.12 -0.83
CA THR A 174 -11.87 4.32 -1.77
C THR A 174 -12.17 2.93 -1.24
N GLY A 175 -11.16 2.20 -0.77
CA GLY A 175 -11.34 0.83 -0.31
C GLY A 175 -12.16 0.73 0.98
N GLU A 176 -11.94 1.61 1.93
CA GLU A 176 -12.75 1.65 3.16
C GLU A 176 -14.18 2.11 2.87
N LEU A 177 -14.36 3.13 2.01
CA LEU A 177 -15.69 3.57 1.60
C LEU A 177 -16.47 2.43 0.94
N TYR A 178 -15.83 1.70 0.00
CA TYR A 178 -16.44 0.52 -0.60
C TYR A 178 -16.87 -0.48 0.47
N SER A 179 -16.00 -0.86 1.39
CA SER A 179 -16.28 -1.83 2.44
C SER A 179 -17.41 -1.39 3.38
N VAL A 180 -17.47 -0.10 3.73
CA VAL A 180 -18.56 0.47 4.55
C VAL A 180 -19.88 0.44 3.79
N LEU A 181 -19.88 0.83 2.51
CA LEU A 181 -21.09 0.82 1.69
C LEU A 181 -21.59 -0.60 1.42
N GLU A 182 -20.70 -1.54 1.19
CA GLU A 182 -21.03 -2.95 1.01
C GLU A 182 -21.70 -3.55 2.26
N LYS A 183 -21.12 -3.30 3.44
CA LYS A 183 -21.56 -3.98 4.68
C LYS A 183 -22.65 -3.26 5.44
N HIS A 184 -22.77 -1.93 5.29
CA HIS A 184 -23.58 -1.10 6.17
C HIS A 184 -24.55 -0.15 5.45
N SER A 185 -24.69 -0.29 4.11
CA SER A 185 -25.64 0.52 3.36
C SER A 185 -26.70 -0.33 2.66
N ILE A 186 -27.73 0.35 2.14
CA ILE A 186 -28.77 -0.28 1.32
C ILE A 186 -28.36 -0.44 -0.15
N LEU A 187 -27.16 -0.01 -0.52
CA LEU A 187 -26.69 -0.03 -1.92
C LEU A 187 -26.39 -1.45 -2.37
N ILE A 188 -25.87 -2.27 -1.49
CA ILE A 188 -25.50 -3.66 -1.74
C ILE A 188 -26.36 -4.56 -0.86
N THR A 189 -27.13 -5.46 -1.47
CA THR A 189 -27.96 -6.43 -0.78
C THR A 189 -27.37 -7.83 -0.77
N GLN A 190 -26.42 -8.09 -1.69
CA GLN A 190 -25.62 -9.29 -1.76
C GLN A 190 -24.16 -8.86 -1.84
N PRO A 191 -23.29 -9.29 -0.91
CA PRO A 191 -21.86 -8.97 -0.98
C PRO A 191 -21.27 -9.54 -2.27
N MET A 192 -20.12 -8.99 -2.69
CA MET A 192 -19.41 -9.50 -3.85
C MET A 192 -18.90 -10.91 -3.53
N ASP A 193 -19.52 -11.92 -4.15
CA ASP A 193 -18.98 -13.27 -4.18
C ASP A 193 -17.74 -13.34 -5.09
N GLU A 194 -17.22 -14.54 -5.35
CA GLU A 194 -16.05 -14.74 -6.23
C GLU A 194 -16.27 -14.26 -7.68
N ASN A 195 -17.47 -13.84 -8.03
CA ASN A 195 -17.89 -13.40 -9.35
C ASN A 195 -17.80 -11.87 -9.52
N PHE A 196 -16.58 -11.35 -9.70
CA PHE A 196 -16.40 -9.98 -10.17
C PHE A 196 -16.86 -9.88 -11.63
N SER A 197 -17.80 -8.97 -11.92
CA SER A 197 -18.30 -8.73 -13.27
C SER A 197 -17.61 -7.53 -13.91
N ASP A 198 -16.72 -7.78 -14.87
CA ASP A 198 -16.06 -6.74 -15.66
C ASP A 198 -17.08 -5.84 -16.37
N GLU A 199 -18.21 -6.40 -16.86
CA GLU A 199 -19.25 -5.66 -17.56
C GLU A 199 -19.87 -4.59 -16.63
N PHE A 200 -20.36 -4.99 -15.46
CA PHE A 200 -21.01 -4.04 -14.54
C PHE A 200 -20.00 -3.12 -13.87
N PHE A 201 -18.77 -3.57 -13.62
CA PHE A 201 -17.68 -2.71 -13.20
C PHE A 201 -17.48 -1.58 -14.23
N MET A 202 -17.40 -1.91 -15.51
CA MET A 202 -17.22 -0.91 -16.56
C MET A 202 -18.43 0.03 -16.72
N GLN A 203 -19.65 -0.43 -16.47
CA GLN A 203 -20.82 0.48 -16.42
C GLN A 203 -20.68 1.51 -15.28
N GLY A 204 -20.15 1.11 -14.10
CA GLY A 204 -19.83 2.04 -13.02
C GLY A 204 -18.73 3.04 -13.41
N VAL A 205 -17.68 2.57 -14.09
CA VAL A 205 -16.60 3.43 -14.64
C VAL A 205 -17.17 4.46 -15.63
N GLU A 206 -18.02 4.04 -16.56
CA GLU A 206 -18.62 4.94 -17.55
C GLU A 206 -19.52 6.00 -16.88
N LEU A 207 -20.29 5.64 -15.86
CA LEU A 207 -21.01 6.65 -15.10
C LEU A 207 -20.06 7.68 -14.45
N ALA A 208 -18.99 7.21 -13.80
CA ALA A 208 -18.02 8.09 -13.13
C ALA A 208 -17.40 9.11 -14.10
N LYS A 209 -17.14 8.74 -15.34
CA LYS A 209 -16.61 9.63 -16.41
C LYS A 209 -17.54 10.81 -16.74
N THR A 210 -18.83 10.68 -16.49
CA THR A 210 -19.81 11.74 -16.77
C THR A 210 -20.01 12.70 -15.61
N LEU A 211 -19.52 12.35 -14.40
CA LEU A 211 -19.76 13.13 -13.19
C LEU A 211 -18.99 14.43 -13.18
N LYS A 212 -19.65 15.46 -12.70
CA LYS A 212 -19.03 16.74 -12.33
C LYS A 212 -18.71 16.76 -10.84
N ALA A 213 -17.92 17.73 -10.41
CA ALA A 213 -17.59 17.92 -9.00
C ALA A 213 -18.85 17.91 -8.10
N GLY A 214 -18.80 17.12 -7.03
CA GLY A 214 -19.88 16.99 -6.05
C GLY A 214 -20.99 15.99 -6.40
N GLN A 215 -21.00 15.40 -7.61
CA GLN A 215 -22.09 14.51 -8.05
C GLN A 215 -21.92 13.04 -7.62
N LEU A 216 -20.78 12.65 -7.06
CA LEU A 216 -20.54 11.27 -6.64
C LEU A 216 -21.61 10.78 -5.65
N LEU A 217 -21.98 11.59 -4.66
CA LEU A 217 -22.99 11.21 -3.66
C LEU A 217 -24.37 10.90 -4.30
N ASN A 218 -24.74 11.62 -5.36
CA ASN A 218 -25.94 11.34 -6.11
C ASN A 218 -25.81 10.06 -6.94
N ALA A 219 -24.66 9.87 -7.59
CA ALA A 219 -24.39 8.70 -8.41
C ALA A 219 -24.33 7.39 -7.62
N LEU A 220 -23.88 7.42 -6.36
CA LEU A 220 -23.88 6.23 -5.49
C LEU A 220 -25.27 5.60 -5.38
N PHE A 221 -26.34 6.42 -5.31
CA PHE A 221 -27.70 5.91 -5.20
C PHE A 221 -28.19 5.20 -6.47
N ALA A 222 -27.54 5.43 -7.62
CA ALA A 222 -27.84 4.70 -8.85
C ALA A 222 -27.64 3.18 -8.66
N THR A 223 -26.69 2.76 -7.82
CA THR A 223 -26.49 1.34 -7.49
C THR A 223 -27.78 0.71 -6.92
N ARG A 224 -28.54 1.44 -6.10
CA ARG A 224 -29.79 0.94 -5.52
C ARG A 224 -30.97 1.10 -6.46
N SER A 225 -31.14 2.27 -7.07
CA SER A 225 -32.30 2.53 -7.94
C SER A 225 -32.34 1.60 -9.15
N ARG A 226 -31.20 1.27 -9.75
CA ARG A 226 -31.10 0.31 -10.86
C ARG A 226 -31.49 -1.11 -10.46
N GLN A 227 -31.18 -1.54 -9.24
CA GLN A 227 -31.66 -2.83 -8.71
C GLN A 227 -33.20 -2.85 -8.59
N ILE A 228 -33.80 -1.74 -8.18
CA ILE A 228 -35.28 -1.63 -8.04
C ILE A 228 -35.94 -1.61 -9.42
N GLU A 229 -35.37 -0.92 -10.40
CA GLU A 229 -35.86 -0.88 -11.78
C GLU A 229 -35.62 -2.20 -12.53
N GLY A 230 -34.72 -3.07 -12.04
CA GLY A 230 -34.44 -4.39 -12.57
C GLY A 230 -33.41 -4.43 -13.72
N ASP A 231 -32.64 -3.35 -13.90
CA ASP A 231 -31.56 -3.28 -14.92
C ASP A 231 -30.16 -3.53 -14.33
N LEU A 232 -30.07 -3.80 -13.03
CA LEU A 232 -28.86 -4.22 -12.31
C LEU A 232 -29.25 -5.35 -11.34
N ALA A 233 -28.72 -6.55 -11.58
CA ALA A 233 -28.93 -7.68 -10.68
C ALA A 233 -28.24 -7.45 -9.32
N ALA A 234 -28.74 -8.06 -8.26
CA ALA A 234 -28.21 -7.86 -6.90
C ALA A 234 -26.75 -8.35 -6.78
N GLU A 235 -26.42 -9.45 -7.47
CA GLU A 235 -25.07 -10.03 -7.55
C GLU A 235 -24.06 -9.13 -8.27
N ASP A 236 -24.52 -8.27 -9.18
CA ASP A 236 -23.67 -7.39 -10.00
C ASP A 236 -23.48 -6.00 -9.37
N ALA A 237 -24.32 -5.66 -8.39
CA ALA A 237 -24.34 -4.34 -7.76
C ALA A 237 -23.01 -3.95 -7.10
N ALA A 238 -22.30 -4.93 -6.53
CA ALA A 238 -21.01 -4.74 -5.90
C ALA A 238 -19.92 -4.38 -6.95
N SER A 239 -19.91 -5.06 -8.10
CA SER A 239 -19.01 -4.75 -9.20
C SER A 239 -19.27 -3.36 -9.79
N TYR A 240 -20.54 -3.00 -9.99
CA TYR A 240 -20.93 -1.67 -10.44
C TYR A 240 -20.48 -0.56 -9.49
N LEU A 241 -20.71 -0.72 -8.17
CA LEU A 241 -20.28 0.22 -7.15
C LEU A 241 -18.76 0.36 -7.14
N SER A 242 -18.03 -0.77 -7.25
CA SER A 242 -16.58 -0.78 -7.32
C SER A 242 -16.06 0.04 -8.51
N GLY A 243 -16.63 -0.15 -9.70
CA GLY A 243 -16.27 0.62 -10.89
C GLY A 243 -16.50 2.12 -10.74
N LEU A 244 -17.64 2.51 -10.18
CA LEU A 244 -17.97 3.90 -9.90
C LEU A 244 -16.98 4.56 -8.94
N LEU A 245 -16.60 3.87 -7.86
CA LEU A 245 -15.67 4.38 -6.86
C LEU A 245 -14.24 4.42 -7.38
N VAL A 246 -13.75 3.35 -8.03
CA VAL A 246 -12.39 3.28 -8.58
C VAL A 246 -12.16 4.37 -9.64
N ALA A 247 -13.09 4.55 -10.56
CA ALA A 247 -12.94 5.60 -11.58
C ALA A 247 -13.04 7.02 -10.97
N SER A 248 -13.91 7.23 -9.99
CA SER A 248 -13.99 8.51 -9.26
C SER A 248 -12.70 8.81 -8.52
N ASP A 249 -12.07 7.81 -7.90
CA ASP A 249 -10.76 7.92 -7.26
C ASP A 249 -9.68 8.33 -8.28
N ILE A 250 -9.57 7.59 -9.39
CA ILE A 250 -8.58 7.90 -10.44
C ILE A 250 -8.73 9.35 -10.93
N ILE A 251 -9.95 9.76 -11.29
CA ILE A 251 -10.23 11.09 -11.81
C ILE A 251 -9.88 12.17 -10.77
N GLY A 252 -10.31 11.97 -9.52
CA GLY A 252 -10.05 12.90 -8.43
C GLY A 252 -8.58 13.01 -8.08
N SER A 253 -7.92 11.90 -7.83
CA SER A 253 -6.52 11.86 -7.39
C SER A 253 -5.56 12.37 -8.48
N MET A 254 -5.79 11.98 -9.74
CA MET A 254 -4.99 12.49 -10.87
C MET A 254 -5.14 14.00 -11.07
N SER A 255 -6.30 14.58 -10.74
CA SER A 255 -6.49 16.03 -10.80
C SER A 255 -5.72 16.77 -9.71
N LEU A 256 -5.55 16.16 -8.53
CA LEU A 256 -4.84 16.74 -7.39
C LEU A 256 -3.31 16.64 -7.53
N LEU A 257 -2.80 15.61 -8.20
CA LEU A 257 -1.35 15.40 -8.35
C LEU A 257 -0.72 16.25 -9.48
N ASN A 258 -1.48 17.06 -10.22
CA ASN A 258 -0.99 17.79 -11.40
C ASN A 258 -0.22 16.86 -12.33
N ARG A 259 -0.90 16.29 -13.33
CA ARG A 259 -0.31 15.32 -14.27
C ARG A 259 1.04 15.80 -14.79
N PRO A 260 2.01 14.89 -14.99
CA PRO A 260 3.25 15.19 -15.69
C PRO A 260 2.98 15.88 -17.04
N ASP A 261 3.85 16.78 -17.46
CA ASP A 261 3.75 17.46 -18.77
C ASP A 261 3.74 16.48 -19.95
N LYS A 262 4.37 15.31 -19.73
CA LYS A 262 4.33 14.19 -20.69
C LYS A 262 3.54 13.03 -20.08
N PRO A 263 2.67 12.38 -20.88
CA PRO A 263 2.01 11.16 -20.45
C PRO A 263 3.05 10.11 -20.04
N VAL A 264 2.93 9.59 -18.82
CA VAL A 264 3.71 8.44 -18.34
C VAL A 264 2.72 7.37 -17.88
N PRO A 265 3.05 6.08 -18.06
CA PRO A 265 2.22 5.02 -17.52
C PRO A 265 2.10 5.14 -16.01
N VAL A 266 0.89 4.91 -15.47
CA VAL A 266 0.68 4.81 -14.03
C VAL A 266 1.19 3.46 -13.55
N VAL A 267 2.06 3.46 -12.55
CA VAL A 267 2.55 2.23 -11.92
C VAL A 267 1.57 1.82 -10.83
N ILE A 268 1.10 0.57 -10.88
CA ILE A 268 0.16 -0.01 -9.92
C ILE A 268 0.91 -1.03 -9.06
N ILE A 269 0.90 -0.83 -7.72
CA ILE A 269 1.52 -1.74 -6.76
C ILE A 269 0.45 -2.15 -5.74
N GLY A 270 -0.11 -3.34 -5.88
CA GLY A 270 -1.19 -3.83 -5.02
C GLY A 270 -1.46 -5.32 -5.20
N ASN A 271 -2.48 -5.84 -4.50
CA ASN A 271 -2.92 -7.20 -4.78
C ASN A 271 -3.50 -7.31 -6.19
N GLN A 272 -3.48 -8.53 -6.74
CA GLN A 272 -3.82 -8.78 -8.15
C GLN A 272 -5.23 -8.30 -8.52
N MET A 273 -6.22 -8.55 -7.65
CA MET A 273 -7.62 -8.20 -7.94
C MET A 273 -7.80 -6.68 -8.05
N LEU A 274 -7.31 -5.93 -7.06
CA LEU A 274 -7.39 -4.45 -7.10
C LEU A 274 -6.55 -3.87 -8.23
N SER A 275 -5.35 -4.42 -8.47
CA SER A 275 -4.48 -3.96 -9.55
C SER A 275 -5.14 -4.11 -10.92
N ASN A 276 -5.84 -5.25 -11.17
CA ASN A 276 -6.59 -5.47 -12.39
C ASN A 276 -7.75 -4.49 -12.55
N ALA A 277 -8.50 -4.24 -11.46
CA ALA A 277 -9.61 -3.27 -11.47
C ALA A 277 -9.13 -1.85 -11.80
N TYR A 278 -8.01 -1.42 -11.18
CA TYR A 278 -7.40 -0.12 -11.49
C TYR A 278 -6.86 -0.06 -12.91
N GLN A 279 -6.21 -1.13 -13.40
CA GLN A 279 -5.71 -1.20 -14.77
C GLN A 279 -6.85 -1.09 -15.80
N LEU A 280 -7.95 -1.81 -15.57
CA LEU A 280 -9.13 -1.76 -16.44
C LEU A 280 -9.74 -0.36 -16.49
N ALA A 281 -9.93 0.28 -15.33
CA ALA A 281 -10.47 1.63 -15.23
C ALA A 281 -9.53 2.70 -15.84
N LEU A 282 -8.22 2.62 -15.59
CA LEU A 282 -7.22 3.51 -16.20
C LEU A 282 -7.24 3.39 -17.72
N GLY A 283 -7.29 2.17 -18.27
CA GLY A 283 -7.40 1.92 -19.71
C GLY A 283 -8.64 2.56 -20.32
N SER A 284 -9.80 2.48 -19.65
CA SER A 284 -11.03 3.15 -20.09
C SER A 284 -10.93 4.69 -20.08
N LEU A 285 -10.08 5.24 -19.21
CA LEU A 285 -9.78 6.67 -19.15
C LEU A 285 -8.67 7.10 -20.12
N GLY A 286 -8.17 6.18 -20.96
CA GLY A 286 -7.07 6.44 -21.90
C GLY A 286 -5.71 6.66 -21.21
N ILE A 287 -5.53 6.10 -20.01
CA ILE A 287 -4.29 6.21 -19.22
C ILE A 287 -3.58 4.86 -19.28
N GLU A 288 -2.37 4.85 -19.83
CA GLU A 288 -1.53 3.65 -19.78
C GLU A 288 -1.13 3.31 -18.35
N SER A 289 -1.05 2.01 -18.05
CA SER A 289 -0.64 1.57 -16.71
C SER A 289 0.15 0.26 -16.77
N GLN A 290 0.96 0.06 -15.73
CA GLN A 290 1.77 -1.14 -15.58
C GLN A 290 1.62 -1.66 -14.14
N ILE A 291 1.36 -2.96 -13.98
CA ILE A 291 1.29 -3.63 -12.69
C ILE A 291 2.68 -4.13 -12.30
N CYS A 292 3.09 -3.86 -11.07
CA CYS A 292 4.30 -4.41 -10.47
C CYS A 292 3.95 -5.44 -9.38
N ASP A 293 4.75 -6.48 -9.25
CA ASP A 293 4.59 -7.48 -8.20
C ASP A 293 4.85 -6.86 -6.82
N GLN A 294 3.79 -6.77 -6.01
CA GLN A 294 3.82 -6.16 -4.69
C GLN A 294 4.84 -6.83 -3.77
N THR A 295 4.98 -8.15 -3.83
CA THR A 295 5.88 -8.92 -2.97
C THR A 295 7.34 -8.65 -3.33
N GLN A 296 7.66 -8.71 -4.63
CA GLN A 296 9.02 -8.41 -5.10
C GLN A 296 9.45 -6.98 -4.80
N ILE A 297 8.52 -6.03 -4.96
CA ILE A 297 8.75 -4.62 -4.63
C ILE A 297 8.97 -4.44 -3.12
N ALA A 298 8.18 -5.08 -2.25
CA ALA A 298 8.37 -5.01 -0.80
C ALA A 298 9.72 -5.61 -0.37
N LEU A 299 10.11 -6.76 -0.93
CA LEU A 299 11.41 -7.38 -0.67
C LEU A 299 12.57 -6.47 -1.06
N SER A 300 12.50 -5.82 -2.22
CA SER A 300 13.48 -4.82 -2.65
C SER A 300 13.59 -3.64 -1.66
N GLY A 301 12.46 -3.22 -1.08
CA GLY A 301 12.43 -2.19 -0.04
C GLY A 301 13.12 -2.64 1.26
N TYR A 302 12.81 -3.84 1.76
CA TYR A 302 13.49 -4.41 2.94
C TYR A 302 14.99 -4.58 2.71
N GLN A 303 15.38 -5.02 1.52
CA GLN A 303 16.79 -5.12 1.15
C GLN A 303 17.51 -3.76 1.23
N ALA A 304 16.87 -2.69 0.72
CA ALA A 304 17.42 -1.34 0.78
C ALA A 304 17.61 -0.84 2.23
N VAL A 305 16.63 -1.12 3.11
CA VAL A 305 16.74 -0.79 4.54
C VAL A 305 17.87 -1.59 5.19
N TYR A 306 17.93 -2.91 4.97
CA TYR A 306 18.96 -3.78 5.53
C TYR A 306 20.36 -3.35 5.14
N GLU A 307 20.61 -3.05 3.86
CA GLU A 307 21.89 -2.53 3.36
C GLU A 307 22.25 -1.18 3.99
N SER A 308 21.27 -0.30 4.21
CA SER A 308 21.47 0.99 4.86
C SER A 308 21.91 0.83 6.32
N LEU A 309 21.28 -0.11 7.05
CA LEU A 309 21.64 -0.41 8.44
C LEU A 309 23.05 -0.96 8.58
N ASN A 310 23.49 -1.81 7.65
CA ASN A 310 24.83 -2.40 7.69
C ASN A 310 25.92 -1.36 7.36
N ARG A 311 25.69 -0.48 6.39
CA ARG A 311 26.65 0.62 6.10
C ARG A 311 26.91 1.54 7.30
N ASN A 312 25.92 1.75 8.14
CA ASN A 312 26.06 2.58 9.34
C ASN A 312 26.73 1.84 10.51
N ARG A 313 26.88 0.51 10.46
CA ARG A 313 27.62 -0.28 11.47
C ARG A 313 29.12 -0.31 11.21
N ASP A 314 29.52 -0.12 9.95
CA ASP A 314 30.94 -0.15 9.54
C ASP A 314 31.61 1.23 9.61
N GLN A 315 30.89 2.29 10.00
CA GLN A 315 31.38 3.64 10.27
C GLN A 315 31.46 3.91 11.78
#